data_2313f1f8a7433e17efefa168b5e6a20d
#
_entry.id   2313f1f8a7433e17efefa168b5e6a20d
#
_cell.length_a   1.000
_cell.length_b   1.000
_cell.length_c   1.000
_cell.angle_alpha   90.00
_cell.angle_beta   90.00
_cell.angle_gamma   90.00
#
_symmetry.space_group_name_H-M   'P 1'
#
loop_
_entity.id
_entity.type
_entity.pdbx_description
1 polymer ?
#
loop_
_entity_poly.entity_id
_entity_poly.type
_entity_poly.pdbx_seq_one_letter_code
_entity_poly.pdbx_strand_id
1 'polypeptide(L)'
;YTKAADLLEDVVPLFNGTSEGEQSLYLLANSYYMSKHPYTAAAYFKRYYTSYPKASMVEEARFKAGYGLYSISPDPRLDQSDTYEAIKELQGYIEFYPKGKYAKDAEQYLFELQDKLAYKQYLAADLYYNLGTFMGNNYRSCIVTAKDALKKFPYTKYREDFVFLILKAQYKEAVNSVNEKVQTRYREVLDQYYSYVNEYPNGKFLKRAKQIYESVSKHISKNL
;
A
#
# COMPACT_ATOMS: atom_id res chain seq x y z
N TYR A 1 12.46 -12.68 28.13
CA TYR A 1 11.04 -12.50 27.80
C TYR A 1 10.37 -13.82 27.42
N THR A 2 11.03 -14.72 26.67
CA THR A 2 10.47 -16.02 26.25
C THR A 2 10.02 -16.86 27.45
N LYS A 3 10.89 -17.07 28.46
CA LYS A 3 10.50 -17.79 29.70
C LYS A 3 9.33 -17.16 30.45
N ALA A 4 9.19 -15.81 30.36
CA ALA A 4 8.06 -15.14 30.99
C ALA A 4 6.77 -15.38 30.18
N ALA A 5 6.86 -15.45 28.85
CA ALA A 5 5.72 -15.78 28.00
C ALA A 5 5.23 -17.21 28.28
N ASP A 6 6.13 -18.19 28.34
CA ASP A 6 5.81 -19.59 28.61
C ASP A 6 5.05 -19.75 29.95
N LEU A 7 5.54 -19.09 31.03
CA LEU A 7 4.88 -19.13 32.35
C LEU A 7 3.52 -18.41 32.36
N LEU A 8 3.41 -17.30 31.62
CA LEU A 8 2.17 -16.52 31.55
C LEU A 8 1.09 -17.20 30.70
N GLU A 9 1.45 -18.02 29.72
CA GLU A 9 0.47 -18.81 28.97
C GLU A 9 -0.33 -19.77 29.84
N ASP A 10 0.32 -20.39 30.81
CA ASP A 10 -0.34 -21.29 31.77
C ASP A 10 -1.20 -20.51 32.78
N VAL A 11 -0.80 -19.30 33.14
CA VAL A 11 -1.44 -18.50 34.20
C VAL A 11 -2.64 -17.69 33.69
N VAL A 12 -2.54 -17.07 32.52
CA VAL A 12 -3.58 -16.17 31.96
C VAL A 12 -4.98 -16.80 31.92
N PRO A 13 -5.17 -18.06 31.51
CA PRO A 13 -6.49 -18.69 31.50
C PRO A 13 -7.15 -18.81 32.88
N LEU A 14 -6.35 -18.95 33.95
CA LEU A 14 -6.83 -19.16 35.32
C LEU A 14 -7.43 -17.90 35.94
N PHE A 15 -7.01 -16.72 35.47
CA PHE A 15 -7.43 -15.42 36.01
C PHE A 15 -8.34 -14.62 35.03
N ASN A 16 -8.94 -15.29 34.08
CA ASN A 16 -9.75 -14.62 33.06
C ASN A 16 -10.91 -13.83 33.69
N GLY A 17 -11.03 -12.54 33.34
CA GLY A 17 -12.07 -11.65 33.86
C GLY A 17 -11.74 -10.96 35.18
N THR A 18 -10.58 -11.23 35.80
CA THR A 18 -10.11 -10.56 37.03
C THR A 18 -9.10 -9.45 36.71
N SER A 19 -8.75 -8.63 37.71
CA SER A 19 -7.69 -7.62 37.62
C SER A 19 -6.31 -8.25 37.39
N GLU A 20 -6.06 -9.41 37.98
CA GLU A 20 -4.85 -10.18 37.78
C GLU A 20 -4.78 -10.75 36.35
N GLY A 21 -5.94 -11.15 35.80
CA GLY A 21 -6.07 -11.60 34.43
C GLY A 21 -5.81 -10.45 33.42
N GLU A 22 -6.25 -9.23 33.72
CA GLU A 22 -5.93 -8.04 32.94
C GLU A 22 -4.41 -7.83 32.87
N GLN A 23 -3.76 -7.78 34.02
CA GLN A 23 -2.32 -7.54 34.11
C GLN A 23 -1.50 -8.65 33.44
N SER A 24 -1.84 -9.92 33.73
CA SER A 24 -1.12 -11.07 33.19
C SER A 24 -1.25 -11.17 31.67
N LEU A 25 -2.43 -10.88 31.10
CA LEU A 25 -2.65 -10.89 29.66
C LEU A 25 -1.84 -9.78 28.95
N TYR A 26 -1.78 -8.57 29.54
CA TYR A 26 -0.93 -7.51 29.02
C TYR A 26 0.56 -7.87 29.07
N LEU A 27 1.02 -8.43 30.20
CA LEU A 27 2.40 -8.89 30.36
C LEU A 27 2.76 -10.01 29.39
N LEU A 28 1.85 -10.94 29.12
CA LEU A 28 2.01 -11.99 28.13
C LEU A 28 2.20 -11.40 26.73
N ALA A 29 1.28 -10.52 26.30
CA ALA A 29 1.37 -9.83 25.02
C ALA A 29 2.70 -9.07 24.87
N ASN A 30 3.10 -8.33 25.93
CA ASN A 30 4.35 -7.57 25.94
C ASN A 30 5.60 -8.48 25.97
N SER A 31 5.54 -9.64 26.59
CA SER A 31 6.63 -10.63 26.59
C SER A 31 6.86 -11.19 25.19
N TYR A 32 5.82 -11.49 24.44
CA TYR A 32 5.93 -11.88 23.04
C TYR A 32 6.44 -10.75 22.16
N TYR A 33 5.98 -9.53 22.39
CA TYR A 33 6.46 -8.35 21.67
C TYR A 33 7.98 -8.14 21.85
N MET A 34 8.45 -8.21 23.09
CA MET A 34 9.86 -8.04 23.45
C MET A 34 10.74 -9.22 23.03
N SER A 35 10.19 -10.42 22.89
CA SER A 35 10.89 -11.61 22.40
C SER A 35 10.88 -11.74 20.87
N LYS A 36 10.42 -10.68 20.17
CA LYS A 36 10.36 -10.60 18.68
C LYS A 36 9.44 -11.65 18.03
N HIS A 37 8.30 -11.91 18.67
CA HIS A 37 7.19 -12.67 18.12
C HIS A 37 5.98 -11.73 17.84
N PRO A 38 6.11 -10.78 16.90
CA PRO A 38 5.14 -9.69 16.75
C PRO A 38 3.75 -10.18 16.33
N TYR A 39 3.65 -11.25 15.55
CA TYR A 39 2.37 -11.83 15.17
C TYR A 39 1.59 -12.36 16.41
N THR A 40 2.25 -13.16 17.23
CA THR A 40 1.67 -13.67 18.47
C THR A 40 1.35 -12.54 19.44
N ALA A 41 2.26 -11.57 19.57
CA ALA A 41 2.04 -10.39 20.39
C ALA A 41 0.80 -9.60 19.95
N ALA A 42 0.63 -9.38 18.64
CA ALA A 42 -0.54 -8.69 18.10
C ALA A 42 -1.85 -9.41 18.45
N ALA A 43 -1.89 -10.75 18.37
CA ALA A 43 -3.05 -11.54 18.75
C ALA A 43 -3.40 -11.38 20.25
N TYR A 44 -2.38 -11.42 21.13
CA TYR A 44 -2.60 -11.23 22.57
C TYR A 44 -2.95 -9.78 22.94
N PHE A 45 -2.38 -8.77 22.29
CA PHE A 45 -2.81 -7.38 22.47
C PHE A 45 -4.25 -7.18 22.00
N LYS A 46 -4.65 -7.80 20.89
CA LYS A 46 -6.03 -7.78 20.40
C LYS A 46 -6.98 -8.42 21.42
N ARG A 47 -6.63 -9.58 21.95
CA ARG A 47 -7.38 -10.21 23.04
C ARG A 47 -7.47 -9.29 24.25
N TYR A 48 -6.38 -8.63 24.66
CA TYR A 48 -6.35 -7.72 25.79
C TYR A 48 -7.36 -6.57 25.66
N TYR A 49 -7.27 -5.77 24.60
CA TYR A 49 -8.17 -4.62 24.45
C TYR A 49 -9.63 -5.00 24.16
N THR A 50 -9.87 -6.23 23.71
CA THR A 50 -11.23 -6.76 23.52
C THR A 50 -11.82 -7.25 24.84
N SER A 51 -11.02 -7.94 25.66
CA SER A 51 -11.48 -8.50 26.94
C SER A 51 -11.58 -7.45 28.06
N TYR A 52 -10.70 -6.45 28.02
CA TYR A 52 -10.59 -5.41 29.04
C TYR A 52 -10.66 -3.98 28.43
N PRO A 53 -11.80 -3.58 27.82
CA PRO A 53 -11.89 -2.35 27.02
C PRO A 53 -11.74 -1.06 27.85
N LYS A 54 -11.83 -1.13 29.17
CA LYS A 54 -11.68 0.01 30.09
C LYS A 54 -10.33 0.04 30.81
N ALA A 55 -9.44 -0.89 30.50
CA ALA A 55 -8.13 -0.99 31.12
C ALA A 55 -7.21 0.17 30.73
N SER A 56 -6.30 0.52 31.61
CA SER A 56 -5.40 1.67 31.43
C SER A 56 -4.45 1.56 30.24
N MET A 57 -4.10 0.32 29.85
CA MET A 57 -3.14 0.04 28.78
C MET A 57 -3.79 -0.24 27.41
N VAL A 58 -5.11 -0.03 27.27
CA VAL A 58 -5.85 -0.36 26.04
C VAL A 58 -5.35 0.45 24.84
N GLU A 59 -5.08 1.73 25.00
CA GLU A 59 -4.54 2.57 23.93
C GLU A 59 -3.21 2.02 23.42
N GLU A 60 -2.28 1.74 24.35
CA GLU A 60 -0.97 1.20 24.02
C GLU A 60 -1.06 -0.19 23.39
N ALA A 61 -1.94 -1.04 23.89
CA ALA A 61 -2.15 -2.38 23.35
C ALA A 61 -2.67 -2.36 21.92
N ARG A 62 -3.64 -1.48 21.60
CA ARG A 62 -4.12 -1.28 20.23
C ARG A 62 -3.02 -0.83 19.28
N PHE A 63 -2.22 0.15 19.71
CA PHE A 63 -1.09 0.61 18.90
C PHE A 63 -0.05 -0.49 18.68
N LYS A 64 0.35 -1.21 19.75
CA LYS A 64 1.33 -2.30 19.66
C LYS A 64 0.85 -3.47 18.80
N ALA A 65 -0.44 -3.77 18.77
CA ALA A 65 -1.01 -4.77 17.86
C ALA A 65 -0.77 -4.36 16.39
N GLY A 66 -1.12 -3.14 16.03
CA GLY A 66 -0.91 -2.62 14.68
C GLY A 66 0.56 -2.48 14.29
N TYR A 67 1.38 -1.94 15.19
CA TYR A 67 2.82 -1.78 14.96
C TYR A 67 3.56 -3.12 14.86
N GLY A 68 3.18 -4.13 15.65
CA GLY A 68 3.74 -5.47 15.55
C GLY A 68 3.53 -6.05 14.15
N LEU A 69 2.32 -5.97 13.61
CA LEU A 69 2.00 -6.44 12.26
C LEU A 69 2.68 -5.57 11.17
N TYR A 70 2.75 -4.25 11.37
CA TYR A 70 3.53 -3.37 10.49
C TYR A 70 4.99 -3.82 10.37
N SER A 71 5.62 -4.19 11.50
CA SER A 71 7.03 -4.57 11.55
C SER A 71 7.37 -5.86 10.78
N ILE A 72 6.39 -6.74 10.58
CA ILE A 72 6.54 -7.99 9.81
C ILE A 72 5.92 -7.93 8.42
N SER A 73 5.33 -6.80 8.04
CA SER A 73 4.76 -6.61 6.71
C SER A 73 5.82 -6.90 5.63
N PRO A 74 5.59 -7.88 4.74
CA PRO A 74 6.60 -8.42 3.85
C PRO A 74 6.95 -7.48 2.68
N ASP A 75 7.95 -7.90 1.86
CA ASP A 75 8.27 -7.22 0.60
C ASP A 75 7.03 -7.13 -0.31
N PRO A 76 6.84 -6.03 -1.06
CA PRO A 76 5.67 -5.84 -1.95
C PRO A 76 5.43 -6.97 -2.96
N ARG A 77 6.45 -7.73 -3.33
CA ARG A 77 6.34 -8.84 -4.27
C ARG A 77 5.69 -10.09 -3.68
N LEU A 78 5.69 -10.20 -2.36
CA LEU A 78 5.14 -11.32 -1.63
C LEU A 78 3.63 -11.16 -1.35
N ASP A 79 3.02 -12.14 -0.69
CA ASP A 79 1.67 -12.00 -0.15
C ASP A 79 1.58 -10.85 0.84
N GLN A 80 0.47 -10.12 0.83
CA GLN A 80 0.29 -8.90 1.63
C GLN A 80 -0.79 -9.05 2.71
N SER A 81 -1.15 -10.26 3.08
CA SER A 81 -2.17 -10.52 4.11
C SER A 81 -1.83 -9.82 5.42
N ASP A 82 -0.59 -9.93 5.89
CA ASP A 82 -0.12 -9.25 7.11
C ASP A 82 -0.15 -7.72 6.97
N THR A 83 0.11 -7.20 5.77
CA THR A 83 0.00 -5.75 5.48
C THR A 83 -1.43 -5.25 5.61
N TYR A 84 -2.41 -6.01 5.11
CA TYR A 84 -3.84 -5.65 5.27
C TYR A 84 -4.29 -5.74 6.72
N GLU A 85 -3.87 -6.73 7.48
CA GLU A 85 -4.17 -6.82 8.92
C GLU A 85 -3.52 -5.66 9.69
N ALA A 86 -2.27 -5.30 9.39
CA ALA A 86 -1.61 -4.14 9.99
C ALA A 86 -2.39 -2.83 9.71
N ILE A 87 -2.83 -2.62 8.47
CA ILE A 87 -3.66 -1.47 8.08
C ILE A 87 -4.94 -1.44 8.91
N LYS A 88 -5.63 -2.55 9.04
CA LYS A 88 -6.88 -2.66 9.80
C LYS A 88 -6.70 -2.31 11.27
N GLU A 89 -5.65 -2.85 11.92
CA GLU A 89 -5.39 -2.57 13.34
C GLU A 89 -4.98 -1.10 13.57
N LEU A 90 -4.13 -0.52 12.68
CA LEU A 90 -3.73 0.89 12.77
C LEU A 90 -4.89 1.84 12.47
N GLN A 91 -5.76 1.54 11.51
CA GLN A 91 -7.00 2.30 11.27
C GLN A 91 -7.91 2.26 12.49
N GLY A 92 -8.14 1.07 13.06
CA GLY A 92 -8.90 0.91 14.29
C GLY A 92 -8.32 1.70 15.46
N TYR A 93 -6.97 1.76 15.57
CA TYR A 93 -6.34 2.62 16.59
C TYR A 93 -6.69 4.11 16.35
N ILE A 94 -6.55 4.62 15.14
CA ILE A 94 -6.82 6.03 14.81
C ILE A 94 -8.31 6.38 15.03
N GLU A 95 -9.22 5.47 14.70
CA GLU A 95 -10.66 5.67 14.95
C GLU A 95 -10.99 5.83 16.44
N PHE A 96 -10.39 5.00 17.31
CA PHE A 96 -10.64 5.07 18.75
C PHE A 96 -9.87 6.20 19.44
N TYR A 97 -8.67 6.52 18.95
CA TYR A 97 -7.74 7.48 19.56
C TYR A 97 -7.20 8.48 18.54
N PRO A 98 -8.06 9.33 17.91
CA PRO A 98 -7.61 10.27 16.87
C PRO A 98 -6.65 11.35 17.38
N LYS A 99 -6.61 11.56 18.69
CA LYS A 99 -5.67 12.47 19.39
C LYS A 99 -4.81 11.73 20.40
N GLY A 100 -4.71 10.41 20.26
CA GLY A 100 -3.95 9.54 21.14
C GLY A 100 -2.45 9.78 21.05
N LYS A 101 -1.73 9.24 22.03
CA LYS A 101 -0.27 9.37 22.16
C LYS A 101 0.48 8.93 20.88
N TYR A 102 -0.03 7.91 20.22
CA TYR A 102 0.62 7.29 19.04
C TYR A 102 -0.08 7.61 17.72
N ALA A 103 -1.02 8.57 17.68
CA ALA A 103 -1.83 8.84 16.50
C ALA A 103 -0.98 9.22 15.27
N LYS A 104 0.02 10.09 15.45
CA LYS A 104 0.94 10.49 14.37
C LYS A 104 1.78 9.33 13.84
N ASP A 105 2.28 8.49 14.73
CA ASP A 105 3.07 7.31 14.33
C ASP A 105 2.20 6.30 13.58
N ALA A 106 0.96 6.07 14.06
CA ALA A 106 0.00 5.20 13.41
C ALA A 106 -0.39 5.69 12.01
N GLU A 107 -0.61 7.00 11.83
CA GLU A 107 -0.86 7.62 10.53
C GLU A 107 0.32 7.45 9.57
N GLN A 108 1.55 7.65 10.07
CA GLN A 108 2.76 7.44 9.27
C GLN A 108 2.89 5.99 8.81
N TYR A 109 2.75 5.02 9.72
CA TYR A 109 2.85 3.59 9.38
C TYR A 109 1.73 3.18 8.42
N LEU A 110 0.52 3.69 8.61
CA LEU A 110 -0.59 3.46 7.70
C LEU A 110 -0.27 3.95 6.28
N PHE A 111 0.30 5.15 6.16
CA PHE A 111 0.71 5.71 4.88
C PHE A 111 1.81 4.85 4.21
N GLU A 112 2.81 4.42 4.98
CA GLU A 112 3.89 3.55 4.47
C GLU A 112 3.37 2.19 3.97
N LEU A 113 2.40 1.59 4.67
CA LEU A 113 1.76 0.35 4.24
C LEU A 113 0.92 0.54 2.97
N GLN A 114 0.20 1.66 2.86
CA GLN A 114 -0.54 2.00 1.64
C GLN A 114 0.39 2.21 0.45
N ASP A 115 1.54 2.87 0.65
CA ASP A 115 2.57 3.02 -0.36
C ASP A 115 3.18 1.68 -0.79
N LYS A 116 3.36 0.75 0.15
CA LYS A 116 3.81 -0.62 -0.15
C LYS A 116 2.82 -1.34 -1.06
N LEU A 117 1.51 -1.24 -0.77
CA LEU A 117 0.46 -1.82 -1.61
C LEU A 117 0.37 -1.13 -2.98
N ALA A 118 0.54 0.19 -3.03
CA ALA A 118 0.62 0.94 -4.29
C ALA A 118 1.80 0.47 -5.13
N TYR A 119 2.97 0.29 -4.52
CA TYR A 119 4.14 -0.22 -5.23
C TYR A 119 3.94 -1.64 -5.76
N LYS A 120 3.26 -2.52 -5.04
CA LYS A 120 2.85 -3.83 -5.57
C LYS A 120 2.03 -3.70 -6.85
N GLN A 121 1.07 -2.77 -6.88
CA GLN A 121 0.27 -2.51 -8.09
C GLN A 121 1.11 -1.92 -9.22
N TYR A 122 2.09 -1.06 -8.88
CA TYR A 122 3.04 -0.53 -9.86
C TYR A 122 3.84 -1.66 -10.53
N LEU A 123 4.37 -2.59 -9.75
CA LEU A 123 5.10 -3.75 -10.27
C LEU A 123 4.24 -4.63 -11.19
N ALA A 124 2.97 -4.82 -10.85
CA ALA A 124 2.03 -5.55 -11.70
C ALA A 124 1.76 -4.80 -13.03
N ALA A 125 1.54 -3.48 -12.97
CA ALA A 125 1.35 -2.66 -14.17
C ALA A 125 2.60 -2.62 -15.04
N ASP A 126 3.80 -2.51 -14.45
CA ASP A 126 5.07 -2.51 -15.18
C ASP A 126 5.36 -3.87 -15.82
N LEU A 127 4.98 -4.98 -15.17
CA LEU A 127 5.02 -6.31 -15.78
C LEU A 127 4.16 -6.37 -17.05
N TYR A 128 2.91 -5.88 -17.02
CA TYR A 128 2.07 -5.80 -18.22
C TYR A 128 2.70 -4.92 -19.29
N TYR A 129 3.30 -3.80 -18.94
CA TYR A 129 4.02 -2.96 -19.89
C TYR A 129 5.15 -3.73 -20.58
N ASN A 130 5.94 -4.49 -19.84
CA ASN A 130 7.07 -5.26 -20.34
C ASN A 130 6.64 -6.47 -21.20
N LEU A 131 5.48 -7.07 -20.91
CA LEU A 131 4.88 -8.11 -21.75
C LEU A 131 4.42 -7.56 -23.12
N GLY A 132 4.03 -6.29 -23.19
CA GLY A 132 3.71 -5.60 -24.44
C GLY A 132 2.60 -6.29 -25.25
N THR A 133 2.94 -6.76 -26.44
CA THR A 133 2.01 -7.48 -27.35
C THR A 133 2.06 -9.00 -27.22
N PHE A 134 2.82 -9.53 -26.25
CA PHE A 134 2.93 -10.98 -26.05
C PHE A 134 1.58 -11.57 -25.62
N MET A 135 1.04 -12.48 -26.40
CA MET A 135 -0.26 -13.16 -26.18
C MET A 135 -1.46 -12.19 -25.98
N GLY A 136 -1.36 -10.94 -26.45
CA GLY A 136 -2.46 -9.99 -26.36
C GLY A 136 -2.02 -8.54 -26.16
N ASN A 137 -2.98 -7.66 -25.92
CA ASN A 137 -2.69 -6.23 -25.68
C ASN A 137 -2.43 -5.96 -24.19
N ASN A 138 -1.23 -6.27 -23.70
CA ASN A 138 -0.87 -6.03 -22.30
C ASN A 138 -0.63 -4.56 -21.99
N TYR A 139 -0.40 -3.70 -23.00
CA TYR A 139 -0.37 -2.25 -22.77
C TYR A 139 -1.70 -1.75 -22.22
N ARG A 140 -2.83 -2.27 -22.71
CA ARG A 140 -4.15 -1.95 -22.17
C ARG A 140 -4.32 -2.42 -20.73
N SER A 141 -3.87 -3.61 -20.41
CA SER A 141 -3.87 -4.14 -19.04
C SER A 141 -3.01 -3.28 -18.11
N CYS A 142 -1.83 -2.84 -18.55
CA CYS A 142 -0.98 -1.88 -17.83
C CYS A 142 -1.74 -0.59 -17.50
N ILE A 143 -2.38 0.03 -18.50
CA ILE A 143 -3.13 1.29 -18.33
C ILE A 143 -4.26 1.12 -17.30
N VAL A 144 -5.03 0.05 -17.40
CA VAL A 144 -6.16 -0.23 -16.48
C VAL A 144 -5.63 -0.43 -15.06
N THR A 145 -4.65 -1.32 -14.88
CA THR A 145 -4.06 -1.60 -13.56
C THR A 145 -3.47 -0.33 -12.91
N ALA A 146 -2.76 0.48 -13.69
CA ALA A 146 -2.17 1.72 -13.18
C ALA A 146 -3.24 2.76 -12.80
N LYS A 147 -4.30 2.93 -13.62
CA LYS A 147 -5.41 3.83 -13.31
C LYS A 147 -6.19 3.40 -12.07
N ASP A 148 -6.43 2.11 -11.90
CA ASP A 148 -7.13 1.59 -10.73
C ASP A 148 -6.28 1.72 -9.45
N ALA A 149 -4.96 1.54 -9.57
CA ALA A 149 -4.04 1.80 -8.47
C ALA A 149 -4.07 3.28 -8.03
N LEU A 150 -4.08 4.23 -8.98
CA LEU A 150 -4.19 5.66 -8.67
C LEU A 150 -5.51 6.05 -8.01
N LYS A 151 -6.62 5.37 -8.35
CA LYS A 151 -7.91 5.57 -7.66
C LYS A 151 -7.86 5.05 -6.22
N LYS A 152 -7.24 3.88 -6.02
CA LYS A 152 -7.15 3.24 -4.70
C LYS A 152 -6.15 3.92 -3.78
N PHE A 153 -5.04 4.44 -4.32
CA PHE A 153 -3.94 5.07 -3.59
C PHE A 153 -3.64 6.48 -4.14
N PRO A 154 -4.55 7.45 -3.99
CA PRO A 154 -4.44 8.76 -4.66
C PRO A 154 -3.25 9.59 -4.17
N TYR A 155 -2.78 9.37 -2.95
CA TYR A 155 -1.70 10.13 -2.31
C TYR A 155 -0.35 9.38 -2.28
N THR A 156 -0.23 8.28 -3.01
CA THR A 156 1.01 7.51 -3.03
C THR A 156 2.19 8.32 -3.58
N LYS A 157 3.37 8.13 -3.01
CA LYS A 157 4.63 8.70 -3.54
C LYS A 157 5.00 8.20 -4.94
N TYR A 158 4.41 7.11 -5.39
CA TYR A 158 4.60 6.53 -6.73
C TYR A 158 3.65 7.12 -7.78
N ARG A 159 2.89 8.17 -7.44
CA ARG A 159 1.88 8.74 -8.33
C ARG A 159 2.47 9.18 -9.67
N GLU A 160 3.59 9.90 -9.67
CA GLU A 160 4.28 10.31 -10.92
C GLU A 160 4.73 9.10 -11.75
N ASP A 161 5.23 8.06 -11.09
CA ASP A 161 5.64 6.81 -11.76
C ASP A 161 4.48 6.15 -12.49
N PHE A 162 3.31 6.06 -11.87
CA PHE A 162 2.09 5.54 -12.49
C PHE A 162 1.64 6.39 -13.66
N VAL A 163 1.56 7.73 -13.49
CA VAL A 163 1.08 8.62 -14.55
C VAL A 163 2.01 8.56 -15.76
N PHE A 164 3.32 8.49 -15.56
CA PHE A 164 4.28 8.30 -16.64
C PHE A 164 4.21 6.90 -17.27
N LEU A 165 3.98 5.87 -16.48
CA LEU A 165 3.79 4.50 -16.98
C LEU A 165 2.55 4.40 -17.88
N ILE A 166 1.45 5.06 -17.51
CA ILE A 166 0.24 5.17 -18.35
C ILE A 166 0.58 5.82 -19.68
N LEU A 167 1.30 6.96 -19.67
CA LEU A 167 1.71 7.66 -20.88
C LEU A 167 2.55 6.77 -21.82
N LYS A 168 3.53 6.06 -21.27
CA LYS A 168 4.36 5.10 -22.01
C LYS A 168 3.51 3.98 -22.62
N ALA A 169 2.60 3.41 -21.84
CA ALA A 169 1.76 2.30 -22.28
C ALA A 169 0.78 2.73 -23.37
N GLN A 170 0.14 3.88 -23.24
CA GLN A 170 -0.72 4.45 -24.28
C GLN A 170 0.05 4.71 -25.58
N TYR A 171 1.26 5.27 -25.50
CA TYR A 171 2.10 5.44 -26.67
C TYR A 171 2.42 4.12 -27.37
N LYS A 172 2.82 3.10 -26.60
CA LYS A 172 3.10 1.77 -27.15
C LYS A 172 1.84 1.09 -27.72
N GLU A 173 0.70 1.26 -27.05
CA GLU A 173 -0.60 0.79 -27.58
C GLU A 173 -0.95 1.48 -28.90
N ALA A 174 -0.72 2.79 -29.03
CA ALA A 174 -0.98 3.55 -30.24
C ALA A 174 -0.09 3.08 -31.41
N VAL A 175 1.22 2.94 -31.18
CA VAL A 175 2.19 2.47 -32.20
C VAL A 175 1.87 1.06 -32.72
N ASN A 176 1.33 0.20 -31.88
CA ASN A 176 0.98 -1.18 -32.24
C ASN A 176 -0.52 -1.33 -32.63
N SER A 177 -1.19 -0.24 -32.97
CA SER A 177 -2.61 -0.25 -33.32
C SER A 177 -2.85 -0.51 -34.80
N VAL A 178 -4.03 -1.04 -35.09
CA VAL A 178 -4.55 -1.07 -36.47
C VAL A 178 -4.87 0.36 -36.96
N ASN A 179 -4.77 0.59 -38.25
CA ASN A 179 -4.89 1.95 -38.86
C ASN A 179 -6.15 2.72 -38.44
N GLU A 180 -7.27 2.02 -38.27
CA GLU A 180 -8.56 2.62 -37.88
C GLU A 180 -8.54 3.26 -36.48
N LYS A 181 -7.71 2.76 -35.55
CA LYS A 181 -7.64 3.21 -34.18
C LYS A 181 -6.43 4.07 -33.85
N VAL A 182 -5.45 4.11 -34.73
CA VAL A 182 -4.16 4.74 -34.45
C VAL A 182 -4.30 6.26 -34.18
N GLN A 183 -5.13 6.95 -34.95
CA GLN A 183 -5.31 8.42 -34.79
C GLN A 183 -5.99 8.77 -33.46
N THR A 184 -7.05 8.02 -33.08
CA THR A 184 -7.73 8.23 -31.82
C THR A 184 -6.77 7.98 -30.64
N ARG A 185 -5.98 6.91 -30.70
CA ARG A 185 -5.01 6.58 -29.66
C ARG A 185 -3.87 7.60 -29.56
N TYR A 186 -3.39 8.16 -30.67
CA TYR A 186 -2.40 9.22 -30.60
C TYR A 186 -2.95 10.48 -29.92
N ARG A 187 -4.24 10.83 -30.13
CA ARG A 187 -4.88 11.95 -29.42
C ARG A 187 -4.94 11.66 -27.90
N GLU A 188 -5.31 10.44 -27.50
CA GLU A 188 -5.29 10.02 -26.08
C GLU A 188 -3.88 10.13 -25.47
N VAL A 189 -2.81 9.85 -26.23
CA VAL A 189 -1.42 10.05 -25.78
C VAL A 189 -1.12 11.53 -25.55
N LEU A 190 -1.57 12.42 -26.45
CA LEU A 190 -1.39 13.86 -26.28
C LEU A 190 -2.12 14.38 -25.04
N ASP A 191 -3.37 13.96 -24.83
CA ASP A 191 -4.15 14.35 -23.66
C ASP A 191 -3.45 13.90 -22.36
N GLN A 192 -2.92 12.69 -22.36
CA GLN A 192 -2.15 12.16 -21.21
C GLN A 192 -0.82 12.90 -21.02
N TYR A 193 -0.15 13.29 -22.10
CA TYR A 193 1.06 14.10 -22.02
C TYR A 193 0.78 15.47 -21.39
N TYR A 194 -0.26 16.19 -21.85
CA TYR A 194 -0.62 17.48 -21.28
C TYR A 194 -1.05 17.34 -19.81
N SER A 195 -1.79 16.29 -19.46
CA SER A 195 -2.12 15.99 -18.07
C SER A 195 -0.86 15.78 -17.22
N TYR A 196 0.12 15.02 -17.72
CA TYR A 196 1.38 14.79 -17.02
C TYR A 196 2.15 16.11 -16.82
N VAL A 197 2.31 16.94 -17.85
CA VAL A 197 3.08 18.19 -17.77
C VAL A 197 2.41 19.19 -16.82
N ASN A 198 1.08 19.25 -16.81
CA ASN A 198 0.34 20.12 -15.91
C ASN A 198 0.48 19.69 -14.45
N GLU A 199 0.45 18.38 -14.18
CA GLU A 199 0.58 17.85 -12.82
C GLU A 199 2.05 17.86 -12.34
N TYR A 200 3.01 17.65 -13.27
CA TYR A 200 4.45 17.56 -12.98
C TYR A 200 5.30 18.45 -13.88
N PRO A 201 5.21 19.80 -13.77
CA PRO A 201 5.97 20.72 -14.64
C PRO A 201 7.50 20.61 -14.49
N ASN A 202 7.98 20.07 -13.35
CA ASN A 202 9.39 19.77 -13.06
C ASN A 202 9.59 18.28 -12.76
N GLY A 203 8.73 17.40 -13.29
CA GLY A 203 8.74 15.98 -13.01
C GLY A 203 9.99 15.26 -13.50
N LYS A 204 10.36 14.19 -12.78
CA LYS A 204 11.56 13.38 -13.08
C LYS A 204 11.53 12.73 -14.47
N PHE A 205 10.35 12.57 -15.07
CA PHE A 205 10.19 11.98 -16.41
C PHE A 205 9.89 12.99 -17.51
N LEU A 206 9.93 14.30 -17.25
CA LEU A 206 9.53 15.35 -18.19
C LEU A 206 10.26 15.23 -19.54
N LYS A 207 11.56 14.99 -19.52
CA LYS A 207 12.36 14.81 -20.75
C LYS A 207 11.85 13.64 -21.61
N ARG A 208 11.56 12.52 -20.97
CA ARG A 208 11.05 11.32 -21.66
C ARG A 208 9.61 11.50 -22.15
N ALA A 209 8.78 12.18 -21.38
CA ALA A 209 7.41 12.53 -21.77
C ALA A 209 7.43 13.43 -23.03
N LYS A 210 8.33 14.43 -23.08
CA LYS A 210 8.51 15.31 -24.24
C LYS A 210 8.95 14.54 -25.49
N GLN A 211 9.82 13.56 -25.38
CA GLN A 211 10.20 12.68 -26.50
C GLN A 211 9.01 11.91 -27.08
N ILE A 212 8.11 11.42 -26.21
CA ILE A 212 6.87 10.75 -26.63
C ILE A 212 5.99 11.76 -27.39
N TYR A 213 5.78 12.94 -26.84
CA TYR A 213 5.02 14.02 -27.49
C TYR A 213 5.55 14.34 -28.86
N GLU A 214 6.86 14.59 -29.04
CA GLU A 214 7.50 14.88 -30.30
C GLU A 214 7.31 13.77 -31.33
N SER A 215 7.38 12.50 -30.88
CA SER A 215 7.13 11.35 -31.75
C SER A 215 5.68 11.28 -32.23
N VAL A 216 4.71 11.53 -31.34
CA VAL A 216 3.28 11.49 -31.69
C VAL A 216 2.89 12.66 -32.60
N SER A 217 3.39 13.88 -32.33
CA SER A 217 3.10 15.07 -33.11
C SER A 217 3.52 14.92 -34.59
N LYS A 218 4.67 14.26 -34.85
CA LYS A 218 5.12 13.94 -36.20
C LYS A 218 4.17 13.00 -36.96
N HIS A 219 3.50 12.08 -36.26
CA HIS A 219 2.56 11.14 -36.89
C HIS A 219 1.21 11.77 -37.16
N ILE A 220 0.75 12.71 -36.36
CA ILE A 220 -0.51 13.43 -36.57
C ILE A 220 -0.35 14.43 -37.72
N SER A 221 0.76 15.18 -37.76
CA SER A 221 1.02 16.19 -38.79
C SER A 221 1.19 15.62 -40.23
N LYS A 222 1.55 14.34 -40.35
CA LYS A 222 1.72 13.66 -41.63
C LYS A 222 0.40 13.15 -42.25
N ASN A 223 -0.67 13.13 -41.46
CA ASN A 223 -1.97 12.60 -41.87
C ASN A 223 -3.09 13.65 -41.89
N LEU A 224 -2.72 14.93 -41.79
CA LEU A 224 -3.52 16.12 -42.13
C LEU A 224 -3.12 16.65 -43.50
#